data_4e169197c518511f3b873bd96d56e2d8
#
_entry.id   4e169197c518511f3b873bd96d56e2d8
#
_cell.length_a   1.000
_cell.length_b   1.000
_cell.length_c   1.000
_cell.angle_alpha   90.00
_cell.angle_beta   90.00
_cell.angle_gamma   90.00
#
_symmetry.space_group_name_H-M   'P 1'
#
loop_
_entity.id
_entity.type
_entity.pdbx_description
1 polymer ?
#
loop_
_entity_poly.entity_id
_entity_poly.type
_entity_poly.pdbx_seq_one_letter_code
_entity_poly.pdbx_strand_id
1 'polypeptide(L)'
;IATDLSPLRKFEILGPDAENLMQYTLTRNIKKLSVGQVVYTAMCYENGTMIDDGTLFKLGDANFRWIGGSDYSGEWLRELGKKLELKVSVRSSSDQLHNISVQGPNSRKVLSKIMWTTPASPGIEDLKWFHFTISRLNDHLGIPVMLSRTGYTGELGYEVYCHPKDGPKVWDAIWEAGQEFDIAPMGFAALDMLRIEAGLILGGNEFSDETDPFEAGISFTVPLKSKDANFIGRDALVKRKENPLRKLVGLEIEGNELCGHGDCVHI
;
A
#
# COMPACT_ATOMS: atom_id res chain seq x y z
N ILE A 1 15.46 8.19 -5.66
CA ILE A 1 15.80 6.79 -5.32
C ILE A 1 14.92 5.81 -6.06
N ALA A 2 15.42 4.60 -6.32
CA ALA A 2 14.66 3.47 -6.83
C ALA A 2 14.91 2.23 -5.96
N THR A 3 13.86 1.43 -5.73
CA THR A 3 13.96 0.18 -4.98
C THR A 3 12.96 -0.86 -5.52
N ASP A 4 13.29 -2.15 -5.36
CA ASP A 4 12.42 -3.26 -5.70
C ASP A 4 11.51 -3.60 -4.51
N LEU A 5 10.19 -3.44 -4.70
CA LEU A 5 9.15 -3.81 -3.75
C LEU A 5 8.35 -5.04 -4.21
N SER A 6 8.88 -5.82 -5.15
CA SER A 6 8.22 -7.04 -5.64
C SER A 6 7.93 -8.08 -4.53
N PRO A 7 8.68 -8.16 -3.42
CA PRO A 7 8.36 -9.08 -2.33
C PRO A 7 7.04 -8.79 -1.59
N LEU A 8 6.46 -7.58 -1.69
CA LEU A 8 5.14 -7.31 -1.11
C LEU A 8 4.10 -8.29 -1.65
N ARG A 9 3.20 -8.73 -0.78
CA ARG A 9 2.14 -9.67 -1.12
C ARG A 9 1.02 -8.98 -1.88
N LYS A 10 0.62 -9.57 -2.99
CA LYS A 10 -0.41 -9.05 -3.88
C LYS A 10 -1.49 -10.10 -4.10
N PHE A 11 -2.73 -9.69 -3.90
CA PHE A 11 -3.89 -10.55 -4.09
C PHE A 11 -4.90 -9.88 -5.00
N GLU A 12 -5.36 -10.61 -6.03
CA GLU A 12 -6.45 -10.20 -6.89
C GLU A 12 -7.76 -10.72 -6.30
N ILE A 13 -8.70 -9.83 -6.07
CA ILE A 13 -10.04 -10.13 -5.56
C ILE A 13 -11.04 -9.86 -6.68
N LEU A 14 -11.60 -10.94 -7.23
CA LEU A 14 -12.37 -10.94 -8.46
C LEU A 14 -13.76 -11.54 -8.26
N GLY A 15 -14.76 -10.93 -8.82
CA GLY A 15 -16.13 -11.48 -8.83
C GLY A 15 -17.18 -10.47 -8.41
N PRO A 16 -18.49 -10.80 -8.63
CA PRO A 16 -19.58 -9.86 -8.36
C PRO A 16 -19.68 -9.42 -6.91
N ASP A 17 -19.18 -10.22 -5.96
CA ASP A 17 -19.18 -9.89 -4.54
C ASP A 17 -17.82 -9.37 -4.02
N ALA A 18 -16.88 -9.05 -4.92
CA ALA A 18 -15.55 -8.56 -4.52
C ALA A 18 -15.62 -7.26 -3.69
N GLU A 19 -16.45 -6.29 -4.11
CA GLU A 19 -16.65 -5.05 -3.36
C GLU A 19 -17.26 -5.33 -1.97
N ASN A 20 -18.23 -6.24 -1.88
CA ASN A 20 -18.88 -6.60 -0.62
C ASN A 20 -17.87 -7.24 0.35
N LEU A 21 -17.04 -8.16 -0.14
CA LEU A 21 -15.98 -8.77 0.67
C LEU A 21 -15.02 -7.70 1.20
N MET A 22 -14.49 -6.83 0.32
CA MET A 22 -13.55 -5.80 0.73
C MET A 22 -14.19 -4.75 1.64
N GLN A 23 -15.45 -4.38 1.40
CA GLN A 23 -16.22 -3.49 2.28
C GLN A 23 -16.39 -4.06 3.69
N TYR A 24 -16.60 -5.37 3.81
CA TYR A 24 -16.80 -6.05 5.09
C TYR A 24 -15.48 -6.31 5.84
N THR A 25 -14.40 -6.55 5.12
CA THR A 25 -13.10 -6.94 5.69
C THR A 25 -12.24 -5.75 6.11
N LEU A 26 -12.27 -4.66 5.34
CA LEU A 26 -11.39 -3.51 5.54
C LEU A 26 -12.07 -2.39 6.33
N THR A 27 -11.27 -1.63 7.07
CA THR A 27 -11.79 -0.54 7.91
C THR A 27 -12.31 0.66 7.11
N ARG A 28 -11.72 0.97 5.95
CA ARG A 28 -12.14 2.08 5.07
C ARG A 28 -13.47 1.79 4.35
N ASN A 29 -14.15 2.84 3.91
CA ASN A 29 -15.37 2.71 3.11
C ASN A 29 -15.02 2.48 1.64
N ILE A 30 -14.99 1.22 1.22
CA ILE A 30 -14.56 0.79 -0.11
C ILE A 30 -15.57 1.19 -1.20
N LYS A 31 -16.86 1.27 -0.85
CA LYS A 31 -17.94 1.69 -1.79
C LYS A 31 -17.80 3.14 -2.27
N LYS A 32 -16.98 3.96 -1.60
CA LYS A 32 -16.67 5.34 -2.03
C LYS A 32 -15.53 5.42 -3.04
N LEU A 33 -14.82 4.33 -3.32
CA LEU A 33 -13.74 4.35 -4.29
C LEU A 33 -14.28 4.31 -5.72
N SER A 34 -13.71 5.15 -6.56
CA SER A 34 -13.86 5.06 -8.02
C SER A 34 -12.79 4.14 -8.61
N VAL A 35 -13.06 3.57 -9.78
CA VAL A 35 -12.04 2.84 -10.57
C VAL A 35 -10.85 3.79 -10.83
N GLY A 36 -9.64 3.30 -10.67
CA GLY A 36 -8.41 4.09 -10.76
C GLY A 36 -7.93 4.67 -9.42
N GLN A 37 -8.71 4.52 -8.35
CA GLN A 37 -8.30 4.95 -7.00
C GLN A 37 -7.61 3.84 -6.21
N VAL A 38 -6.76 4.26 -5.30
CA VAL A 38 -6.09 3.46 -4.28
C VAL A 38 -6.50 3.97 -2.91
N VAL A 39 -6.55 3.12 -1.91
CA VAL A 39 -6.75 3.54 -0.53
C VAL A 39 -5.85 2.75 0.41
N TYR A 40 -5.21 3.43 1.33
CA TYR A 40 -4.53 2.80 2.46
C TYR A 40 -5.54 2.49 3.56
N THR A 41 -5.50 1.29 4.13
CA THR A 41 -6.50 0.79 5.07
C THR A 41 -5.94 -0.33 5.94
N ALA A 42 -6.57 -0.56 7.08
CA ALA A 42 -6.28 -1.70 7.95
C ALA A 42 -7.26 -2.86 7.71
N MET A 43 -6.78 -4.07 7.95
CA MET A 43 -7.54 -5.30 8.06
C MET A 43 -7.46 -5.74 9.53
N CYS A 44 -8.61 -6.01 10.16
CA CYS A 44 -8.68 -6.31 11.59
C CYS A 44 -9.38 -7.62 11.88
N TYR A 45 -9.06 -8.21 13.03
CA TYR A 45 -9.84 -9.27 13.67
C TYR A 45 -11.13 -8.72 14.27
N GLU A 46 -12.02 -9.61 14.70
CA GLU A 46 -13.29 -9.28 15.36
C GLU A 46 -13.08 -8.49 16.67
N ASN A 47 -11.96 -8.72 17.36
CA ASN A 47 -11.58 -8.00 18.59
C ASN A 47 -10.99 -6.59 18.32
N GLY A 48 -10.85 -6.20 17.05
CA GLY A 48 -10.35 -4.89 16.60
C GLY A 48 -8.83 -4.76 16.50
N THR A 49 -8.05 -5.81 16.78
CA THR A 49 -6.61 -5.80 16.54
C THR A 49 -6.29 -6.06 15.06
N MET A 50 -5.11 -5.65 14.62
CA MET A 50 -4.73 -5.66 13.21
C MET A 50 -4.27 -7.05 12.75
N ILE A 51 -4.75 -7.46 11.58
CA ILE A 51 -4.22 -8.60 10.82
C ILE A 51 -3.08 -8.12 9.92
N ASP A 52 -3.33 -7.00 9.22
CA ASP A 52 -2.43 -6.43 8.22
C ASP A 52 -2.82 -4.97 7.97
N ASP A 53 -1.91 -4.22 7.37
CA ASP A 53 -2.17 -2.93 6.74
C ASP A 53 -1.73 -2.99 5.29
N GLY A 54 -2.28 -2.12 4.47
CA GLY A 54 -1.90 -2.12 3.06
C GLY A 54 -2.74 -1.20 2.19
N THR A 55 -2.54 -1.36 0.90
CA THR A 55 -3.22 -0.58 -0.12
C THR A 55 -4.21 -1.44 -0.90
N LEU A 56 -5.42 -0.92 -1.08
CA LEU A 56 -6.43 -1.51 -1.95
C LEU A 56 -6.57 -0.66 -3.21
N PHE A 57 -6.37 -1.28 -4.35
CA PHE A 57 -6.57 -0.73 -5.68
C PHE A 57 -7.94 -1.14 -6.21
N LYS A 58 -8.77 -0.20 -6.68
CA LYS A 58 -9.99 -0.51 -7.41
C LYS A 58 -9.70 -0.52 -8.91
N LEU A 59 -9.45 -1.72 -9.46
CA LEU A 59 -9.12 -1.93 -10.87
C LEU A 59 -10.37 -1.95 -11.77
N GLY A 60 -11.52 -2.25 -11.20
CA GLY A 60 -12.83 -2.31 -11.84
C GLY A 60 -13.91 -2.53 -10.80
N ASP A 61 -15.19 -2.53 -11.21
CA ASP A 61 -16.31 -2.67 -10.28
C ASP A 61 -16.32 -4.03 -9.55
N ALA A 62 -15.84 -5.07 -10.21
CA ALA A 62 -15.72 -6.42 -9.66
C ALA A 62 -14.27 -6.91 -9.58
N ASN A 63 -13.31 -5.99 -9.53
CA ASN A 63 -11.89 -6.30 -9.58
C ASN A 63 -11.10 -5.36 -8.67
N PHE A 64 -10.50 -5.95 -7.62
CA PHE A 64 -9.66 -5.23 -6.66
C PHE A 64 -8.32 -5.94 -6.51
N ARG A 65 -7.29 -5.17 -6.15
CA ARG A 65 -5.99 -5.69 -5.75
C ARG A 65 -5.65 -5.23 -4.35
N TRP A 66 -5.40 -6.17 -3.45
CA TRP A 66 -4.82 -5.92 -2.15
C TRP A 66 -3.30 -6.06 -2.22
N ILE A 67 -2.59 -5.10 -1.67
CA ILE A 67 -1.14 -5.18 -1.49
C ILE A 67 -0.84 -4.92 -0.01
N GLY A 68 -0.26 -5.92 0.65
CA GLY A 68 0.05 -5.90 2.08
C GLY A 68 1.35 -6.63 2.40
N GLY A 69 1.62 -6.79 3.69
CA GLY A 69 2.85 -7.40 4.19
C GLY A 69 2.79 -8.92 4.31
N SER A 70 1.61 -9.51 4.47
CA SER A 70 1.43 -10.90 4.89
C SER A 70 0.65 -11.75 3.88
N ASP A 71 1.09 -13.01 3.69
CA ASP A 71 0.31 -14.01 2.95
C ASP A 71 -1.00 -14.36 3.67
N TYR A 72 -1.02 -14.23 5.00
CA TYR A 72 -2.19 -14.53 5.82
C TYR A 72 -3.40 -13.63 5.46
N SER A 73 -3.19 -12.40 5.03
CA SER A 73 -4.29 -11.55 4.57
C SER A 73 -5.05 -12.14 3.39
N GLY A 74 -4.34 -12.80 2.45
CA GLY A 74 -4.96 -13.52 1.34
C GLY A 74 -5.71 -14.78 1.75
N GLU A 75 -5.20 -15.52 2.74
CA GLU A 75 -5.86 -16.69 3.33
C GLU A 75 -7.14 -16.26 4.05
N TRP A 76 -7.05 -15.24 4.88
CA TRP A 76 -8.19 -14.63 5.57
C TRP A 76 -9.31 -14.23 4.62
N LEU A 77 -8.97 -13.54 3.53
CA LEU A 77 -9.95 -13.16 2.51
C LEU A 77 -10.63 -14.37 1.84
N ARG A 78 -9.88 -15.44 1.55
CA ARG A 78 -10.45 -16.67 0.95
C ARG A 78 -11.41 -17.37 1.90
N GLU A 79 -11.01 -17.49 3.17
CA GLU A 79 -11.83 -18.14 4.21
C GLU A 79 -13.13 -17.36 4.45
N LEU A 80 -13.04 -16.03 4.55
CA LEU A 80 -14.22 -15.18 4.67
C LEU A 80 -15.15 -15.25 3.46
N GLY A 81 -14.59 -15.23 2.25
CA GLY A 81 -15.38 -15.39 1.04
C GLY A 81 -16.19 -16.69 1.03
N LYS A 82 -15.57 -17.79 1.47
CA LYS A 82 -16.24 -19.09 1.63
C LYS A 82 -17.28 -19.07 2.75
N LYS A 83 -16.90 -18.58 3.95
CA LYS A 83 -17.78 -18.51 5.13
C LYS A 83 -19.06 -17.71 4.88
N LEU A 84 -18.96 -16.66 4.07
CA LEU A 84 -20.05 -15.77 3.72
C LEU A 84 -20.76 -16.17 2.41
N GLU A 85 -20.37 -17.29 1.79
CA GLU A 85 -20.94 -17.81 0.55
C GLU A 85 -20.92 -16.80 -0.62
N LEU A 86 -19.87 -15.94 -0.66
CA LEU A 86 -19.73 -14.89 -1.65
C LEU A 86 -19.20 -15.44 -2.99
N LYS A 87 -19.71 -14.90 -4.09
CA LYS A 87 -19.22 -15.18 -5.44
C LYS A 87 -17.97 -14.37 -5.74
N VAL A 88 -16.86 -14.78 -5.13
CA VAL A 88 -15.56 -14.11 -5.21
C VAL A 88 -14.43 -15.12 -5.33
N SER A 89 -13.40 -14.75 -6.09
CA SER A 89 -12.13 -15.50 -6.20
C SER A 89 -10.99 -14.61 -5.66
N VAL A 90 -10.19 -15.15 -4.74
CA VAL A 90 -8.99 -14.48 -4.21
C VAL A 90 -7.77 -15.26 -4.66
N ARG A 91 -6.91 -14.65 -5.46
CA ARG A 91 -5.71 -15.28 -6.06
C ARG A 91 -4.47 -14.47 -5.72
N SER A 92 -3.38 -15.14 -5.37
CA SER A 92 -2.08 -14.48 -5.26
C SER A 92 -1.57 -14.09 -6.65
N SER A 93 -1.10 -12.87 -6.78
CA SER A 93 -0.38 -12.35 -7.95
C SER A 93 1.03 -11.87 -7.61
N SER A 94 1.54 -12.20 -6.41
CA SER A 94 2.84 -11.74 -5.91
C SER A 94 3.97 -12.05 -6.88
N ASP A 95 4.05 -13.27 -7.39
CA ASP A 95 5.08 -13.70 -8.33
C ASP A 95 4.79 -13.34 -9.80
N GLN A 96 3.62 -12.74 -10.07
CA GLN A 96 3.19 -12.36 -11.41
C GLN A 96 3.31 -10.86 -11.67
N LEU A 97 3.67 -10.09 -10.66
CA LEU A 97 3.69 -8.64 -10.73
C LEU A 97 4.94 -8.08 -10.04
N HIS A 98 5.86 -7.58 -10.84
CA HIS A 98 7.04 -6.85 -10.39
C HIS A 98 6.64 -5.42 -9.99
N ASN A 99 7.24 -4.89 -8.92
CA ASN A 99 6.96 -3.54 -8.43
C ASN A 99 8.26 -2.77 -8.20
N ILE A 100 8.49 -1.74 -9.00
CA ILE A 100 9.62 -0.81 -8.85
C ILE A 100 9.10 0.49 -8.24
N SER A 101 9.58 0.82 -7.05
CA SER A 101 9.28 2.07 -6.36
C SER A 101 10.29 3.15 -6.75
N VAL A 102 9.81 4.29 -7.24
CA VAL A 102 10.61 5.46 -7.62
C VAL A 102 10.16 6.63 -6.77
N GLN A 103 10.99 7.05 -5.81
CA GLN A 103 10.61 8.01 -4.77
C GLN A 103 11.56 9.19 -4.72
N GLY A 104 11.06 10.33 -4.25
CA GLY A 104 11.77 11.59 -4.08
C GLY A 104 11.27 12.69 -5.01
N PRO A 105 11.69 13.94 -4.80
CA PRO A 105 11.13 15.13 -5.48
C PRO A 105 11.31 15.11 -7.01
N ASN A 106 12.30 14.38 -7.53
CA ASN A 106 12.53 14.25 -8.97
C ASN A 106 11.85 13.03 -9.59
N SER A 107 11.16 12.18 -8.82
CA SER A 107 10.53 10.94 -9.32
C SER A 107 9.60 11.18 -10.51
N ARG A 108 8.79 12.26 -10.47
CA ARG A 108 7.93 12.65 -11.60
C ARG A 108 8.73 12.99 -12.83
N LYS A 109 9.80 13.77 -12.70
CA LYS A 109 10.64 14.16 -13.83
C LYS A 109 11.29 12.96 -14.53
N VAL A 110 11.78 12.01 -13.73
CA VAL A 110 12.36 10.76 -14.25
C VAL A 110 11.31 9.99 -15.05
N LEU A 111 10.15 9.74 -14.46
CA LEU A 111 9.12 8.91 -15.09
C LEU A 111 8.42 9.62 -16.25
N SER A 112 8.28 10.94 -16.24
CA SER A 112 7.72 11.70 -17.38
C SER A 112 8.50 11.54 -18.67
N LYS A 113 9.79 11.19 -18.59
CA LYS A 113 10.63 10.96 -19.78
C LYS A 113 10.35 9.65 -20.49
N ILE A 114 9.89 8.65 -19.73
CA ILE A 114 9.80 7.27 -20.21
C ILE A 114 8.40 6.66 -20.11
N MET A 115 7.42 7.38 -19.56
CA MET A 115 6.05 6.87 -19.42
C MET A 115 5.13 7.52 -20.44
N TRP A 116 4.62 6.70 -21.33
CA TRP A 116 3.58 7.10 -22.27
C TRP A 116 2.21 6.64 -21.77
N THR A 117 1.25 7.55 -21.73
CA THR A 117 -0.13 7.25 -21.32
C THR A 117 -1.08 7.68 -22.44
N THR A 118 -2.10 6.86 -22.70
CA THR A 118 -3.12 7.20 -23.70
C THR A 118 -3.83 8.51 -23.34
N PRO A 119 -4.19 9.36 -24.30
CA PRO A 119 -4.89 10.62 -24.02
C PRO A 119 -6.21 10.49 -23.25
N ALA A 120 -6.81 9.30 -23.25
CA ALA A 120 -8.05 9.02 -22.53
C ALA A 120 -7.84 8.74 -21.02
N SER A 121 -6.59 8.61 -20.58
CA SER A 121 -6.22 8.30 -19.18
C SER A 121 -5.35 9.41 -18.62
N PRO A 122 -5.37 9.63 -17.29
CA PRO A 122 -4.50 10.63 -16.68
C PRO A 122 -3.04 10.27 -16.90
N GLY A 123 -2.27 11.20 -17.47
CA GLY A 123 -0.81 11.10 -17.56
C GLY A 123 -0.16 11.30 -16.19
N ILE A 124 1.16 11.11 -16.13
CA ILE A 124 1.91 11.21 -14.87
C ILE A 124 1.79 12.61 -14.23
N GLU A 125 1.68 13.66 -15.03
CA GLU A 125 1.56 15.05 -14.53
C GLU A 125 0.22 15.28 -13.82
N ASP A 126 -0.87 14.66 -14.32
CA ASP A 126 -2.24 14.80 -13.83
C ASP A 126 -2.62 13.71 -12.84
N LEU A 127 -1.78 12.69 -12.66
CA LEU A 127 -2.08 11.57 -11.78
C LEU A 127 -2.15 12.04 -10.33
N LYS A 128 -3.35 11.92 -9.73
CA LYS A 128 -3.60 12.34 -8.36
C LYS A 128 -2.95 11.40 -7.36
N TRP A 129 -2.68 11.91 -6.18
CA TRP A 129 -2.20 11.09 -5.06
C TRP A 129 -3.20 9.97 -4.74
N PHE A 130 -2.71 8.77 -4.47
CA PHE A 130 -3.51 7.55 -4.30
C PHE A 130 -4.43 7.25 -5.49
N HIS A 131 -3.90 7.45 -6.70
CA HIS A 131 -4.51 6.98 -7.95
C HIS A 131 -3.47 6.24 -8.78
N PHE A 132 -3.96 5.42 -9.69
CA PHE A 132 -3.12 4.73 -10.67
C PHE A 132 -3.65 4.93 -12.08
N THR A 133 -2.79 4.69 -13.05
CA THR A 133 -3.10 4.71 -14.48
C THR A 133 -2.38 3.57 -15.19
N ILE A 134 -2.90 3.19 -16.33
CA ILE A 134 -2.21 2.24 -17.22
C ILE A 134 -1.39 3.03 -18.22
N SER A 135 -0.12 2.75 -18.26
CA SER A 135 0.88 3.41 -19.10
C SER A 135 1.68 2.38 -19.88
N ARG A 136 2.56 2.86 -20.72
CA ARG A 136 3.56 2.05 -21.42
C ARG A 136 4.93 2.70 -21.32
N LEU A 137 5.96 1.89 -21.38
CA LEU A 137 7.34 2.38 -21.43
C LEU A 137 7.62 2.98 -22.79
N ASN A 138 8.13 4.22 -22.82
CA ASN A 138 8.53 5.03 -23.94
C ASN A 138 7.40 5.45 -24.89
N ASP A 139 6.66 4.55 -25.51
CA ASP A 139 5.65 4.84 -26.53
C ASP A 139 4.45 3.89 -26.49
N HIS A 140 3.51 4.06 -27.42
CA HIS A 140 2.27 3.28 -27.50
C HIS A 140 2.47 1.78 -27.80
N LEU A 141 3.65 1.35 -28.24
CA LEU A 141 4.03 -0.05 -28.48
C LEU A 141 4.89 -0.61 -27.35
N GLY A 142 5.30 0.24 -26.42
CA GLY A 142 6.19 -0.12 -25.33
C GLY A 142 5.58 -1.10 -24.31
N ILE A 143 6.42 -1.54 -23.39
CA ILE A 143 6.06 -2.48 -22.32
C ILE A 143 4.88 -1.94 -21.49
N PRO A 144 3.78 -2.70 -21.34
CA PRO A 144 2.67 -2.28 -20.49
C PRO A 144 3.10 -2.19 -19.03
N VAL A 145 2.74 -1.09 -18.37
CA VAL A 145 2.96 -0.88 -16.94
C VAL A 145 1.71 -0.27 -16.30
N MET A 146 1.50 -0.55 -15.03
CA MET A 146 0.59 0.22 -14.20
C MET A 146 1.42 1.17 -13.36
N LEU A 147 1.11 2.45 -13.43
CA LEU A 147 1.78 3.52 -12.68
C LEU A 147 0.86 4.00 -11.56
N SER A 148 1.27 3.86 -10.32
CA SER A 148 0.55 4.34 -9.14
C SER A 148 1.28 5.48 -8.47
N ARG A 149 0.55 6.55 -8.09
CA ARG A 149 1.13 7.62 -7.26
C ARG A 149 0.97 7.28 -5.79
N THR A 150 1.76 6.30 -5.37
CA THR A 150 1.87 5.75 -4.03
C THR A 150 3.35 5.61 -3.65
N GLY A 151 3.64 5.35 -2.39
CA GLY A 151 5.01 5.15 -1.91
C GLY A 151 5.07 4.98 -0.39
N TYR A 152 6.27 4.67 0.12
CA TYR A 152 6.51 4.35 1.51
C TYR A 152 7.72 5.12 2.08
N THR A 153 7.84 6.40 1.69
CA THR A 153 8.98 7.26 2.08
C THR A 153 8.58 8.63 2.59
N GLY A 154 7.27 8.96 2.59
CA GLY A 154 6.80 10.31 2.91
C GLY A 154 7.03 11.35 1.82
N GLU A 155 7.74 11.00 0.75
CA GLU A 155 8.08 11.88 -0.36
C GLU A 155 7.13 11.71 -1.56
N LEU A 156 7.23 12.64 -2.54
CA LEU A 156 6.62 12.43 -3.85
C LEU A 156 7.18 11.15 -4.45
N GLY A 157 6.30 10.25 -4.87
CA GLY A 157 6.75 8.98 -5.42
C GLY A 157 5.71 8.26 -6.22
N TYR A 158 6.20 7.25 -6.93
CA TYR A 158 5.41 6.36 -7.78
C TYR A 158 5.88 4.93 -7.65
N GLU A 159 4.95 4.01 -7.86
CA GLU A 159 5.22 2.59 -7.99
C GLU A 159 4.87 2.14 -9.40
N VAL A 160 5.81 1.47 -10.04
CA VAL A 160 5.70 1.00 -11.43
C VAL A 160 5.56 -0.51 -11.40
N TYR A 161 4.38 -0.99 -11.78
CA TYR A 161 4.07 -2.42 -11.83
C TYR A 161 4.16 -2.92 -13.26
N CYS A 162 4.87 -4.04 -13.46
CA CYS A 162 4.99 -4.68 -14.76
C CYS A 162 5.03 -6.22 -14.62
N HIS A 163 4.98 -6.93 -15.74
CA HIS A 163 5.19 -8.37 -15.73
C HIS A 163 6.65 -8.67 -15.34
N PRO A 164 6.96 -9.69 -14.53
CA PRO A 164 8.30 -9.98 -14.03
C PRO A 164 9.36 -10.13 -15.13
N LYS A 165 9.02 -10.74 -16.28
CA LYS A 165 9.93 -10.87 -17.43
C LYS A 165 10.41 -9.53 -17.98
N ASP A 166 9.65 -8.46 -17.77
CA ASP A 166 9.93 -7.11 -18.26
C ASP A 166 10.59 -6.24 -17.17
N GLY A 167 10.63 -6.72 -15.92
CA GLY A 167 11.19 -6.01 -14.76
C GLY A 167 12.59 -5.43 -15.00
N PRO A 168 13.58 -6.22 -15.47
CA PRO A 168 14.91 -5.70 -15.75
C PRO A 168 14.92 -4.55 -16.76
N LYS A 169 14.15 -4.66 -17.84
CA LYS A 169 14.07 -3.60 -18.87
C LYS A 169 13.43 -2.32 -18.33
N VAL A 170 12.38 -2.46 -17.50
CA VAL A 170 11.72 -1.30 -16.88
C VAL A 170 12.66 -0.66 -15.86
N TRP A 171 13.39 -1.47 -15.07
CA TRP A 171 14.41 -0.97 -14.15
C TRP A 171 15.51 -0.18 -14.89
N ASP A 172 16.09 -0.76 -15.93
CA ASP A 172 17.16 -0.13 -16.70
C ASP A 172 16.71 1.20 -17.31
N ALA A 173 15.50 1.26 -17.86
CA ALA A 173 14.94 2.50 -18.41
C ALA A 173 14.73 3.58 -17.33
N ILE A 174 14.23 3.21 -16.15
CA ILE A 174 14.09 4.12 -14.99
C ILE A 174 15.47 4.60 -14.55
N TRP A 175 16.42 3.68 -14.45
CA TRP A 175 17.79 3.96 -14.03
C TRP A 175 18.48 4.93 -14.99
N GLU A 176 18.41 4.67 -16.31
CA GLU A 176 18.98 5.52 -17.35
C GLU A 176 18.35 6.93 -17.34
N ALA A 177 17.02 7.00 -17.31
CA ALA A 177 16.31 8.29 -17.26
C ALA A 177 16.59 9.08 -15.95
N GLY A 178 16.96 8.39 -14.89
CA GLY A 178 17.24 8.97 -13.59
C GLY A 178 18.67 9.50 -13.42
N GLN A 179 19.62 9.16 -14.30
CA GLN A 179 21.03 9.53 -14.14
C GLN A 179 21.25 11.03 -14.05
N GLU A 180 20.55 11.82 -14.83
CA GLU A 180 20.64 13.29 -14.77
C GLU A 180 20.04 13.91 -13.50
N PHE A 181 19.32 13.12 -12.71
CA PHE A 181 18.69 13.52 -11.44
C PHE A 181 19.35 12.85 -10.23
N ASP A 182 20.55 12.30 -10.40
CA ASP A 182 21.32 11.61 -9.36
C ASP A 182 20.52 10.47 -8.70
N ILE A 183 19.82 9.65 -9.50
CA ILE A 183 19.08 8.50 -8.99
C ILE A 183 20.04 7.54 -8.29
N ALA A 184 19.63 7.05 -7.12
CA ALA A 184 20.40 6.08 -6.35
C ALA A 184 19.54 4.81 -6.09
N PRO A 185 20.14 3.61 -6.09
CA PRO A 185 19.45 2.42 -5.64
C PRO A 185 19.29 2.47 -4.12
N MET A 186 18.17 1.96 -3.63
CA MET A 186 17.91 1.95 -2.19
C MET A 186 17.62 0.54 -1.72
N GLY A 187 18.36 0.11 -0.71
CA GLY A 187 18.13 -1.16 0.00
C GLY A 187 17.10 -1.02 1.12
N PHE A 188 16.69 -2.16 1.69
CA PHE A 188 15.65 -2.23 2.71
C PHE A 188 16.00 -1.43 3.97
N ALA A 189 17.25 -1.46 4.44
CA ALA A 189 17.66 -0.71 5.63
C ALA A 189 17.50 0.82 5.47
N ALA A 190 17.81 1.35 4.29
CA ALA A 190 17.60 2.77 4.00
C ALA A 190 16.10 3.10 3.85
N LEU A 191 15.30 2.21 3.27
CA LEU A 191 13.86 2.35 3.21
C LEU A 191 13.24 2.38 4.62
N ASP A 192 13.72 1.51 5.52
CA ASP A 192 13.27 1.46 6.92
C ASP A 192 13.54 2.79 7.65
N MET A 193 14.70 3.39 7.45
CA MET A 193 14.98 4.72 7.99
C MET A 193 14.02 5.79 7.47
N LEU A 194 13.79 5.84 6.16
CA LEU A 194 12.91 6.84 5.54
C LEU A 194 11.46 6.67 5.98
N ARG A 195 10.96 5.43 6.08
CA ARG A 195 9.57 5.20 6.52
C ARG A 195 9.38 5.59 7.98
N ILE A 196 10.38 5.37 8.86
CA ILE A 196 10.35 5.78 10.28
C ILE A 196 10.30 7.31 10.37
N GLU A 197 11.17 8.01 9.66
CA GLU A 197 11.16 9.48 9.60
C GLU A 197 9.81 10.04 9.12
N ALA A 198 9.15 9.34 8.19
CA ALA A 198 7.82 9.69 7.69
C ALA A 198 6.67 9.27 8.61
N GLY A 199 6.94 8.56 9.71
CA GLY A 199 5.92 8.04 10.63
C GLY A 199 5.07 6.92 10.03
N LEU A 200 5.60 6.15 9.08
CA LEU A 200 4.91 5.03 8.42
C LEU A 200 5.22 3.73 9.17
N ILE A 201 4.18 2.97 9.47
CA ILE A 201 4.28 1.74 10.26
C ILE A 201 4.67 0.53 9.41
N LEU A 202 5.29 -0.46 10.07
CA LEU A 202 5.66 -1.76 9.50
C LEU A 202 5.15 -2.88 10.42
N GLY A 203 4.46 -3.85 9.85
CA GLY A 203 4.00 -5.04 10.58
C GLY A 203 5.16 -5.81 11.19
N GLY A 204 5.01 -6.20 12.45
CA GLY A 204 6.05 -6.84 13.25
C GLY A 204 6.97 -5.86 14.00
N ASN A 205 6.94 -4.55 13.66
CA ASN A 205 7.66 -3.49 14.36
C ASN A 205 6.67 -2.64 15.18
N GLU A 206 5.92 -1.74 14.52
CA GLU A 206 5.00 -0.82 15.21
C GLU A 206 3.65 -1.44 15.52
N PHE A 207 3.28 -2.52 14.87
CA PHE A 207 2.06 -3.26 15.20
C PHE A 207 2.21 -4.77 15.05
N SER A 208 1.39 -5.48 15.80
CA SER A 208 1.19 -6.93 15.76
C SER A 208 -0.31 -7.23 15.81
N ASP A 209 -0.66 -8.51 15.95
CA ASP A 209 -2.02 -9.02 16.19
C ASP A 209 -2.62 -8.63 17.56
N GLU A 210 -1.83 -7.97 18.42
CA GLU A 210 -2.28 -7.39 19.70
C GLU A 210 -2.56 -5.88 19.62
N THR A 211 -2.20 -5.23 18.50
CA THR A 211 -2.26 -3.77 18.32
C THR A 211 -3.48 -3.38 17.51
N ASP A 212 -4.19 -2.33 17.88
CA ASP A 212 -5.28 -1.78 17.09
C ASP A 212 -4.84 -0.55 16.25
N PRO A 213 -5.62 -0.14 15.24
CA PRO A 213 -5.26 1.00 14.38
C PRO A 213 -5.13 2.35 15.10
N PHE A 214 -5.74 2.52 16.27
CA PHE A 214 -5.63 3.76 17.05
C PHE A 214 -4.30 3.79 17.80
N GLU A 215 -3.92 2.65 18.40
CA GLU A 215 -2.62 2.47 19.03
C GLU A 215 -1.47 2.61 18.03
N ALA A 216 -1.63 2.04 16.83
CA ALA A 216 -0.65 2.11 15.75
C ALA A 216 -0.57 3.50 15.05
N GLY A 217 -1.37 4.49 15.47
CA GLY A 217 -1.32 5.84 14.92
C GLY A 217 -2.03 6.03 13.58
N ILE A 218 -2.73 5.02 13.06
CA ILE A 218 -3.44 5.05 11.77
C ILE A 218 -4.96 5.21 11.93
N SER A 219 -5.41 5.94 12.93
CA SER A 219 -6.82 6.18 13.25
C SER A 219 -7.64 6.72 12.06
N PHE A 220 -7.02 7.43 11.13
CA PHE A 220 -7.65 7.95 9.91
C PHE A 220 -8.13 6.85 8.97
N THR A 221 -7.63 5.61 9.12
CA THR A 221 -8.09 4.44 8.36
C THR A 221 -9.41 3.86 8.88
N VAL A 222 -9.88 4.29 10.06
CA VAL A 222 -11.08 3.78 10.74
C VAL A 222 -12.18 4.86 10.82
N PRO A 223 -12.88 5.15 9.71
CA PRO A 223 -13.87 6.22 9.65
C PRO A 223 -15.24 5.80 10.22
N LEU A 224 -15.31 5.50 11.52
CA LEU A 224 -16.50 4.98 12.21
C LEU A 224 -17.78 5.79 11.99
N LYS A 225 -17.65 7.12 11.79
CA LYS A 225 -18.80 8.02 11.55
C LYS A 225 -19.32 8.03 10.11
N SER A 226 -18.45 7.78 9.14
CA SER A 226 -18.77 7.91 7.70
C SER A 226 -18.88 6.57 6.97
N LYS A 227 -18.58 5.48 7.66
CA LYS A 227 -18.83 4.09 7.22
C LYS A 227 -19.91 3.49 8.12
N ASP A 228 -21.18 3.66 7.72
CA ASP A 228 -22.33 3.14 8.48
C ASP A 228 -22.47 1.62 8.36
N ALA A 229 -21.90 1.03 7.28
CA ALA A 229 -21.94 -0.40 7.07
C ALA A 229 -21.13 -1.14 8.14
N ASN A 230 -21.65 -2.29 8.59
CA ASN A 230 -20.92 -3.19 9.47
C ASN A 230 -19.66 -3.73 8.77
N PHE A 231 -18.58 -3.90 9.52
CA PHE A 231 -17.34 -4.53 9.09
C PHE A 231 -16.68 -5.24 10.27
N ILE A 232 -15.75 -6.15 9.97
CA ILE A 232 -15.08 -6.96 10.99
C ILE A 232 -14.36 -6.05 12.00
N GLY A 233 -14.59 -6.31 13.27
CA GLY A 233 -13.98 -5.57 14.38
C GLY A 233 -14.63 -4.22 14.69
N ARG A 234 -15.67 -3.78 13.98
CA ARG A 234 -16.28 -2.45 14.14
C ARG A 234 -16.66 -2.14 15.60
N ASP A 235 -17.38 -3.04 16.27
CA ASP A 235 -17.87 -2.80 17.63
C ASP A 235 -16.73 -2.76 18.67
N ALA A 236 -15.71 -3.60 18.45
CA ALA A 236 -14.50 -3.57 19.26
C ALA A 236 -13.73 -2.25 19.03
N LEU A 237 -13.58 -1.81 17.77
CA LEU A 237 -12.91 -0.57 17.42
C LEU A 237 -13.63 0.68 17.98
N VAL A 238 -14.96 0.67 18.08
CA VAL A 238 -15.70 1.74 18.77
C VAL A 238 -15.26 1.84 20.23
N LYS A 239 -15.22 0.69 20.95
CA LYS A 239 -14.80 0.65 22.36
C LYS A 239 -13.34 1.04 22.55
N ARG A 240 -12.44 0.53 21.69
CA ARG A 240 -11.00 0.83 21.74
C ARG A 240 -10.71 2.30 21.50
N LYS A 241 -11.47 2.93 20.60
CA LYS A 241 -11.36 4.37 20.35
C LYS A 241 -11.70 5.23 21.57
N GLU A 242 -12.68 4.81 22.36
CA GLU A 242 -13.08 5.51 23.58
C GLU A 242 -12.08 5.33 24.73
N ASN A 243 -11.39 4.17 24.76
CA ASN A 243 -10.47 3.78 25.81
C ASN A 243 -9.16 3.23 25.21
N PRO A 244 -8.31 4.09 24.61
CA PRO A 244 -7.04 3.66 24.06
C PRO A 244 -6.09 3.24 25.17
N LEU A 245 -5.47 2.04 25.05
CA LEU A 245 -4.56 1.48 26.05
C LEU A 245 -3.14 2.03 25.89
N ARG A 246 -2.70 2.23 24.66
CA ARG A 246 -1.34 2.65 24.27
C ARG A 246 -1.42 3.65 23.15
N LYS A 247 -0.31 4.31 22.90
CA LYS A 247 -0.15 5.22 21.77
C LYS A 247 1.27 5.11 21.22
N LEU A 248 1.40 4.86 19.93
CA LEU A 248 2.66 4.97 19.22
C LEU A 248 3.09 6.44 19.17
N VAL A 249 4.34 6.71 19.51
CA VAL A 249 4.96 8.05 19.44
C VAL A 249 6.32 7.95 18.77
N GLY A 250 6.71 8.99 18.04
CA GLY A 250 8.06 9.17 17.56
C GLY A 250 8.93 9.80 18.65
N LEU A 251 10.19 9.39 18.73
CA LEU A 251 11.19 9.98 19.60
C LEU A 251 12.27 10.61 18.75
N GLU A 252 12.63 11.83 19.07
CA GLU A 252 13.86 12.47 18.59
C GLU A 252 14.94 12.30 19.65
N ILE A 253 16.05 11.69 19.27
CA ILE A 253 17.12 11.31 20.19
C ILE A 253 18.33 12.18 19.91
N GLU A 254 18.80 12.87 20.96
CA GLU A 254 20.03 13.67 20.88
C GLU A 254 21.27 12.77 20.90
N GLY A 255 22.21 13.05 20.01
CA GLY A 255 23.48 12.32 19.94
C GLY A 255 23.62 11.46 18.69
N ASN A 256 24.67 10.64 18.65
CA ASN A 256 25.02 9.78 17.51
C ASN A 256 24.89 8.28 17.83
N GLU A 257 24.41 7.93 19.01
CA GLU A 257 24.21 6.55 19.41
C GLU A 257 22.85 6.06 18.88
N LEU A 258 22.88 4.93 18.19
CA LEU A 258 21.66 4.30 17.67
C LEU A 258 20.98 3.52 18.79
N CYS A 259 19.69 3.73 18.96
CA CYS A 259 18.90 2.88 19.85
C CYS A 259 18.63 1.53 19.21
N GLY A 260 18.72 0.48 20.01
CA GLY A 260 18.44 -0.89 19.64
C GLY A 260 17.02 -1.33 20.04
N HIS A 261 16.60 -2.46 19.49
CA HIS A 261 15.36 -3.10 19.90
C HIS A 261 15.39 -3.48 21.38
N GLY A 262 14.41 -3.04 22.14
CA GLY A 262 14.31 -3.32 23.58
C GLY A 262 15.01 -2.31 24.50
N ASP A 263 15.63 -1.26 23.96
CA ASP A 263 16.17 -0.18 24.77
C ASP A 263 15.05 0.53 25.55
N CYS A 264 15.34 0.84 26.81
CA CYS A 264 14.35 1.45 27.69
C CYS A 264 14.33 2.97 27.53
N VAL A 265 13.14 3.54 27.47
CA VAL A 265 12.93 4.99 27.59
C VAL A 265 12.68 5.31 29.05
N HIS A 266 13.53 6.16 29.64
CA HIS A 266 13.38 6.64 31.01
C HIS A 266 12.80 8.05 30.96
N ILE A 267 11.75 8.31 31.71
CA ILE A 267 11.08 9.61 31.87
C ILE A 267 11.45 10.20 33.22
#